data_ddf2a536ee1b8301a0562c856abfef16
#
_entry.id   ddf2a536ee1b8301a0562c856abfef16
#
_cell.length_a   1.000
_cell.length_b   1.000
_cell.length_c   1.000
_cell.angle_alpha   90.00
_cell.angle_beta   90.00
_cell.angle_gamma   90.00
#
_symmetry.space_group_name_H-M   'P 1'
#
loop_
_entity.id
_entity.type
_entity.pdbx_description
1 polymer ?
#
loop_
_entity_poly.entity_id
_entity_poly.type
_entity_poly.pdbx_seq_one_letter_code
_entity_poly.pdbx_strand_id
1 'polypeptide(L)'
;MIRDRSIEEIFDGNYYSPGDMVLVGCSDCAGCSECCRNTGDSIILDPWDMYMLTKGTGKTFTDMIEREIEIRLVDGLILPNLMQHHESDETGERSGREDALDLLSGDHCPFLSQAGRCSIHPFRPGMCRLYPMGRYYTEGGFRYILQKDECTDREKTSVLLQDWLGIENLARYESYILDWHDFKGQAEESLHILTQKSRESVTRYILQIFFVHPYEVKLDFYAQYDARMEICRQALADILPK
;
A
#
# COMPACT_ATOMS: atom_id res chain seq x y z
N MET A 1 -3.45 4.06 -7.53
CA MET A 1 -3.49 4.97 -8.71
C MET A 1 -4.77 4.66 -9.46
N ILE A 2 -5.80 5.49 -9.27
CA ILE A 2 -6.98 5.46 -10.14
C ILE A 2 -6.49 6.08 -11.44
N ARG A 3 -6.17 5.24 -12.42
CA ARG A 3 -5.79 5.70 -13.76
C ARG A 3 -7.01 5.66 -14.62
N ASP A 4 -7.31 6.71 -15.37
CA ASP A 4 -8.29 6.73 -16.47
C ASP A 4 -7.86 5.84 -17.66
N ARG A 5 -6.95 4.89 -17.43
CA ARG A 5 -6.46 3.94 -18.43
C ARG A 5 -7.06 2.56 -18.17
N SER A 6 -7.50 1.90 -19.21
CA SER A 6 -7.94 0.52 -19.12
C SER A 6 -6.77 -0.41 -18.75
N ILE A 7 -7.06 -1.56 -18.16
CA ILE A 7 -6.03 -2.52 -17.80
C ILE A 7 -5.24 -2.99 -19.02
N GLU A 8 -5.89 -3.10 -20.17
CA GLU A 8 -5.28 -3.50 -21.44
C GLU A 8 -4.22 -2.51 -21.92
N GLU A 9 -4.37 -1.22 -21.58
CA GLU A 9 -3.41 -0.19 -21.95
C GLU A 9 -2.14 -0.22 -21.09
N ILE A 10 -2.28 -0.60 -19.83
CA ILE A 10 -1.16 -0.64 -18.85
C ILE A 10 -0.52 -2.02 -18.72
N PHE A 11 -1.20 -3.08 -19.14
CA PHE A 11 -0.77 -4.46 -19.01
C PHE A 11 0.16 -4.88 -20.16
N ASP A 12 1.29 -5.53 -19.82
CA ASP A 12 2.26 -6.00 -20.82
C ASP A 12 1.80 -7.23 -21.61
N GLY A 13 0.67 -7.82 -21.22
CA GLY A 13 0.08 -8.99 -21.87
C GLY A 13 0.45 -10.32 -21.21
N ASN A 14 1.31 -10.30 -20.18
CA ASN A 14 1.79 -11.52 -19.53
C ASN A 14 1.34 -11.61 -18.07
N TYR A 15 0.94 -12.80 -17.66
CA TYR A 15 0.67 -13.12 -16.27
C TYR A 15 1.89 -13.81 -15.65
N TYR A 16 2.25 -13.36 -14.44
CA TYR A 16 3.42 -13.86 -13.74
C TYR A 16 3.04 -14.55 -12.44
N SER A 17 3.87 -15.51 -12.06
CA SER A 17 3.86 -16.20 -10.78
C SER A 17 5.15 -15.88 -10.01
N PRO A 18 5.25 -16.11 -8.71
CA PRO A 18 6.45 -15.80 -7.92
C PRO A 18 7.76 -16.38 -8.45
N GLY A 19 7.68 -17.55 -9.12
CA GLY A 19 8.85 -18.23 -9.73
C GLY A 19 9.25 -17.73 -11.10
N ASP A 20 8.56 -16.74 -11.68
CA ASP A 20 8.86 -16.23 -13.01
C ASP A 20 9.90 -15.11 -12.96
N MET A 21 10.70 -15.02 -14.02
CA MET A 21 11.63 -13.93 -14.23
C MET A 21 10.90 -12.72 -14.80
N VAL A 22 11.11 -11.55 -14.21
CA VAL A 22 10.50 -10.29 -14.62
C VAL A 22 11.55 -9.21 -14.88
N LEU A 23 11.32 -8.35 -15.85
CA LEU A 23 12.27 -7.30 -16.25
C LEU A 23 11.99 -6.00 -15.47
N VAL A 24 12.31 -6.01 -14.19
CA VAL A 24 12.03 -4.88 -13.26
C VAL A 24 13.24 -4.44 -12.45
N GLY A 25 14.33 -5.21 -12.42
CA GLY A 25 15.54 -4.91 -11.65
C GLY A 25 16.20 -3.62 -12.11
N CYS A 26 16.45 -2.69 -11.19
CA CYS A 26 17.00 -1.36 -11.46
C CYS A 26 18.02 -0.95 -10.39
N SER A 27 19.06 -1.76 -10.17
CA SER A 27 20.14 -1.47 -9.21
C SER A 27 19.62 -1.14 -7.80
N ASP A 28 18.68 -1.94 -7.30
CA ASP A 28 18.06 -1.79 -5.97
C ASP A 28 17.45 -0.38 -5.75
N CYS A 29 16.89 0.20 -6.79
CA CYS A 29 16.31 1.55 -6.79
C CYS A 29 17.28 2.65 -6.31
N ALA A 30 18.59 2.44 -6.44
CA ALA A 30 19.59 3.41 -6.02
C ALA A 30 19.45 4.73 -6.79
N GLY A 31 19.07 5.80 -6.11
CA GLY A 31 18.82 7.14 -6.69
C GLY A 31 17.57 7.21 -7.57
N CYS A 32 16.66 6.24 -7.51
CA CYS A 32 15.34 6.27 -8.13
C CYS A 32 14.29 6.71 -7.12
N SER A 33 13.33 7.53 -7.53
CA SER A 33 12.23 8.00 -6.69
C SER A 33 10.85 7.92 -7.40
N GLU A 34 10.77 7.24 -8.54
CA GLU A 34 9.55 7.15 -9.37
C GLU A 34 8.31 6.73 -8.55
N CYS A 35 8.41 5.63 -7.79
CA CYS A 35 7.33 5.15 -6.95
C CYS A 35 7.04 6.02 -5.71
N CYS A 36 7.81 7.09 -5.49
CA CYS A 36 7.66 8.02 -4.38
C CYS A 36 7.13 9.39 -4.83
N ARG A 37 6.83 9.57 -6.12
CA ARG A 37 6.40 10.84 -6.69
C ARG A 37 5.08 10.71 -7.42
N ASN A 38 4.28 11.75 -7.34
CA ASN A 38 3.03 11.85 -8.11
C ASN A 38 2.10 10.61 -7.94
N THR A 39 2.15 9.96 -6.77
CA THR A 39 1.29 8.80 -6.49
C THR A 39 -0.11 9.21 -6.06
N GLY A 40 -0.31 10.49 -5.71
CA GLY A 40 -1.58 11.01 -5.23
C GLY A 40 -2.10 10.20 -4.04
N ASP A 41 -3.35 9.79 -4.10
CA ASP A 41 -4.05 8.98 -3.09
C ASP A 41 -4.08 7.48 -3.42
N SER A 42 -3.13 7.00 -4.24
CA SER A 42 -3.15 5.62 -4.75
C SER A 42 -2.52 4.58 -3.82
N ILE A 43 -1.81 5.00 -2.76
CA ILE A 43 -1.14 4.07 -1.84
C ILE A 43 -2.03 3.81 -0.63
N ILE A 44 -3.10 3.05 -0.87
CA ILE A 44 -3.99 2.60 0.20
C ILE A 44 -3.27 1.54 1.01
N LEU A 45 -3.21 1.75 2.32
CA LEU A 45 -2.52 0.86 3.25
C LEU A 45 -3.43 -0.29 3.69
N ASP A 46 -2.86 -1.47 3.76
CA ASP A 46 -3.49 -2.63 4.36
C ASP A 46 -2.96 -2.88 5.80
N PRO A 47 -3.53 -3.83 6.57
CA PRO A 47 -3.10 -4.13 7.93
C PRO A 47 -1.62 -4.54 8.04
N TRP A 48 -1.08 -5.26 7.03
CA TRP A 48 0.34 -5.63 7.01
C TRP A 48 1.23 -4.40 6.79
N ASP A 49 0.80 -3.45 5.98
CA ASP A 49 1.50 -2.19 5.77
C ASP A 49 1.63 -1.42 7.08
N MET A 50 0.58 -1.35 7.88
CA MET A 50 0.62 -0.71 9.19
C MET A 50 1.58 -1.40 10.16
N TYR A 51 1.59 -2.74 10.18
CA TYR A 51 2.57 -3.50 10.95
C TYR A 51 3.99 -3.19 10.50
N MET A 52 4.25 -3.18 9.19
CA MET A 52 5.58 -2.90 8.63
C MET A 52 6.03 -1.45 8.89
N LEU A 53 5.15 -0.49 8.71
CA LEU A 53 5.42 0.92 9.02
C LEU A 53 5.74 1.12 10.50
N THR A 54 4.95 0.53 11.40
CA THR A 54 5.21 0.57 12.84
C THR A 54 6.57 -0.07 13.17
N LYS A 55 6.88 -1.22 12.57
CA LYS A 55 8.15 -1.92 12.75
C LYS A 55 9.36 -1.11 12.27
N GLY A 56 9.21 -0.39 11.16
CA GLY A 56 10.30 0.38 10.55
C GLY A 56 10.51 1.75 11.17
N THR A 57 9.43 2.41 11.61
CA THR A 57 9.48 3.79 12.14
C THR A 57 9.46 3.86 13.66
N GLY A 58 8.96 2.83 14.32
CA GLY A 58 8.68 2.85 15.77
C GLY A 58 7.45 3.69 16.13
N LYS A 59 6.70 4.19 15.14
CA LYS A 59 5.51 5.03 15.32
C LYS A 59 4.24 4.20 15.31
N THR A 60 3.25 4.61 16.08
CA THR A 60 1.89 4.07 16.01
C THR A 60 1.10 4.72 14.88
N PHE A 61 -0.09 4.18 14.56
CA PHE A 61 -1.03 4.82 13.63
C PHE A 61 -1.30 6.29 14.03
N THR A 62 -1.55 6.53 15.32
CA THR A 62 -1.85 7.89 15.83
C THR A 62 -0.67 8.86 15.69
N ASP A 63 0.56 8.35 15.78
CA ASP A 63 1.75 9.19 15.60
C ASP A 63 1.98 9.56 14.13
N MET A 64 1.49 8.73 13.19
CA MET A 64 1.68 8.92 11.76
C MET A 64 0.56 9.71 11.08
N ILE A 65 -0.64 9.76 11.69
CA ILE A 65 -1.79 10.47 11.11
C ILE A 65 -1.47 11.97 10.94
N GLU A 66 -1.95 12.57 9.85
CA GLU A 66 -1.73 13.98 9.47
C GLU A 66 -0.28 14.35 9.07
N ARG A 67 0.64 13.39 9.09
CA ARG A 67 2.03 13.61 8.66
C ARG A 67 2.47 12.65 7.57
N GLU A 68 2.32 11.37 7.81
CA GLU A 68 2.70 10.30 6.88
C GLU A 68 1.48 9.55 6.33
N ILE A 69 0.36 9.61 7.07
CA ILE A 69 -0.89 8.89 6.75
C ILE A 69 -2.06 9.86 6.80
N GLU A 70 -2.93 9.76 5.83
CA GLU A 70 -4.26 10.36 5.84
C GLU A 70 -5.35 9.28 5.80
N ILE A 71 -6.57 9.67 6.11
CA ILE A 71 -7.73 8.78 6.07
C ILE A 71 -8.58 9.13 4.84
N ARG A 72 -8.88 8.13 4.03
CA ARG A 72 -9.68 8.26 2.81
C ARG A 72 -10.89 7.34 2.84
N LEU A 73 -11.94 7.77 2.14
CA LEU A 73 -13.08 6.90 1.82
C LEU A 73 -12.78 6.18 0.51
N VAL A 74 -12.63 4.85 0.59
CA VAL A 74 -12.31 3.99 -0.56
C VAL A 74 -13.34 2.86 -0.59
N ASP A 75 -14.10 2.77 -1.67
CA ASP A 75 -15.13 1.74 -1.86
C ASP A 75 -16.10 1.63 -0.67
N GLY A 76 -16.48 2.78 -0.10
CA GLY A 76 -17.35 2.88 1.08
C GLY A 76 -16.67 2.60 2.42
N LEU A 77 -15.43 2.14 2.45
CA LEU A 77 -14.63 1.91 3.66
C LEU A 77 -13.75 3.12 3.98
N ILE A 78 -13.58 3.38 5.27
CA ILE A 78 -12.61 4.36 5.77
C ILE A 78 -11.26 3.64 5.91
N LEU A 79 -10.31 3.94 5.03
CA LEU A 79 -8.99 3.30 4.99
C LEU A 79 -7.87 4.33 5.10
N PRO A 80 -6.73 3.96 5.71
CA PRO A 80 -5.55 4.80 5.69
C PRO A 80 -4.89 4.76 4.31
N ASN A 81 -4.33 5.90 3.94
CA ASN A 81 -3.58 6.09 2.71
C ASN A 81 -2.25 6.76 3.03
N LEU A 82 -1.21 6.42 2.30
CA LEU A 82 0.06 7.10 2.44
C LEU A 82 -0.08 8.53 1.91
N MET A 83 0.21 9.50 2.75
CA MET A 83 0.06 10.92 2.44
C MET A 83 1.08 11.35 1.37
N GLN A 84 0.74 12.35 0.58
CA GLN A 84 1.68 13.06 -0.28
C GLN A 84 1.89 14.47 0.26
N HIS A 85 3.12 14.89 0.35
CA HIS A 85 3.45 16.29 0.57
C HIS A 85 3.30 17.05 -0.74
N HIS A 86 2.59 18.17 -0.69
CA HIS A 86 2.43 19.08 -1.82
C HIS A 86 3.42 20.25 -1.70
N GLU A 87 3.94 20.71 -2.81
CA GLU A 87 4.90 21.84 -2.85
C GLU A 87 4.34 23.12 -2.20
N SER A 88 3.01 23.26 -2.14
CA SER A 88 2.31 24.38 -1.49
C SER A 88 2.35 24.36 0.05
N ASP A 89 2.67 23.21 0.67
CA ASP A 89 2.63 23.05 2.12
C ASP A 89 3.93 23.53 2.80
N GLU A 90 4.97 23.78 2.03
CA GLU A 90 6.24 24.32 2.51
C GLU A 90 6.23 25.86 2.60
N THR A 91 5.41 26.43 3.48
CA THR A 91 5.47 27.85 3.87
C THR A 91 6.53 28.13 4.94
N GLY A 92 7.70 27.51 4.85
CA GLY A 92 8.83 27.74 5.76
C GLY A 92 10.07 28.11 4.97
N GLU A 93 10.48 29.38 5.10
CA GLU A 93 11.71 30.04 4.63
C GLU A 93 12.66 29.20 3.76
N ARG A 94 12.59 29.38 2.45
CA ARG A 94 13.62 28.93 1.51
C ARG A 94 14.95 29.57 1.90
N SER A 95 15.81 28.83 2.60
CA SER A 95 17.18 29.24 2.75
C SER A 95 17.85 29.14 1.39
N GLY A 96 18.27 30.30 0.85
CA GLY A 96 18.87 30.44 -0.46
C GLY A 96 20.15 29.60 -0.61
N ARG A 97 20.00 28.44 -1.19
CA ARG A 97 21.04 27.66 -1.84
C ARG A 97 20.50 27.20 -3.19
N GLU A 98 20.83 27.96 -4.23
CA GLU A 98 20.40 27.74 -5.61
C GLU A 98 21.09 26.56 -6.32
N ASP A 99 21.93 25.77 -5.67
CA ASP A 99 22.83 24.81 -6.32
C ASP A 99 22.60 23.33 -5.98
N ALA A 100 21.57 22.96 -5.24
CA ALA A 100 21.18 21.56 -5.07
C ALA A 100 19.91 21.31 -5.91
N LEU A 101 19.98 20.36 -6.84
CA LEU A 101 18.79 19.78 -7.46
C LEU A 101 17.81 19.45 -6.33
N ASP A 102 16.74 20.21 -6.19
CA ASP A 102 15.77 19.99 -5.11
C ASP A 102 15.00 18.69 -5.41
N LEU A 103 15.55 17.58 -4.92
CA LEU A 103 14.98 16.26 -5.11
C LEU A 103 13.64 16.07 -4.39
N LEU A 104 13.20 17.08 -3.63
CA LEU A 104 11.91 17.11 -2.96
C LEU A 104 10.94 18.11 -3.61
N SER A 105 11.28 18.71 -4.76
CA SER A 105 10.33 19.53 -5.50
C SER A 105 9.19 18.69 -6.08
N GLY A 106 7.99 19.25 -6.08
CA GLY A 106 6.76 18.58 -6.51
C GLY A 106 6.19 17.60 -5.48
N ASP A 107 5.07 16.98 -5.82
CA ASP A 107 4.36 16.06 -4.94
C ASP A 107 5.18 14.80 -4.68
N HIS A 108 5.42 14.51 -3.41
CA HIS A 108 6.26 13.38 -3.03
C HIS A 108 5.82 12.69 -1.73
N CYS A 109 6.22 11.43 -1.60
CA CYS A 109 6.01 10.62 -0.40
C CYS A 109 6.78 11.18 0.81
N PRO A 110 6.20 11.23 2.03
CA PRO A 110 6.85 11.71 3.24
C PRO A 110 8.11 10.92 3.64
N PHE A 111 8.25 9.71 3.11
CA PHE A 111 9.44 8.87 3.35
C PHE A 111 10.52 9.01 2.27
N LEU A 112 10.36 9.91 1.31
CA LEU A 112 11.41 10.23 0.35
C LEU A 112 12.46 11.12 1.02
N SER A 113 13.70 10.68 1.06
CA SER A 113 14.80 11.46 1.60
C SER A 113 15.37 12.43 0.56
N GLN A 114 16.09 13.45 1.02
CA GLN A 114 16.84 14.37 0.15
C GLN A 114 17.88 13.68 -0.74
N ALA A 115 18.30 12.47 -0.38
CA ALA A 115 19.18 11.66 -1.22
C ALA A 115 18.43 10.90 -2.34
N GLY A 116 17.13 11.15 -2.54
CA GLY A 116 16.29 10.47 -3.54
C GLY A 116 16.04 8.99 -3.22
N ARG A 117 16.08 8.59 -1.94
CA ARG A 117 15.82 7.22 -1.52
C ARG A 117 14.68 7.14 -0.49
N CYS A 118 13.93 6.06 -0.55
CA CYS A 118 12.95 5.75 0.47
C CYS A 118 13.65 5.45 1.81
N SER A 119 13.35 6.25 2.85
CA SER A 119 13.93 6.09 4.19
C SER A 119 13.46 4.82 4.92
N ILE A 120 12.31 4.28 4.50
CA ILE A 120 11.71 3.06 5.04
C ILE A 120 11.77 1.89 4.05
N HIS A 121 12.72 1.88 3.09
CA HIS A 121 12.75 0.90 2.00
C HIS A 121 12.55 -0.57 2.43
N PRO A 122 13.17 -1.08 3.50
CA PRO A 122 12.92 -2.45 3.98
C PRO A 122 11.50 -2.67 4.54
N PHE A 123 10.82 -1.60 4.93
CA PHE A 123 9.51 -1.60 5.59
C PHE A 123 8.40 -0.95 4.75
N ARG A 124 8.70 -0.70 3.48
CA ARG A 124 7.78 -0.04 2.56
C ARG A 124 6.47 -0.81 2.40
N PRO A 125 5.35 -0.13 2.18
CA PRO A 125 4.04 -0.75 1.92
C PRO A 125 4.07 -1.76 0.77
N GLY A 126 3.12 -2.70 0.78
CA GLY A 126 3.00 -3.75 -0.22
C GLY A 126 2.85 -3.21 -1.64
N MET A 127 2.11 -2.13 -1.83
CA MET A 127 2.01 -1.44 -3.13
C MET A 127 3.37 -0.92 -3.62
N CYS A 128 4.17 -0.33 -2.72
CA CYS A 128 5.51 0.15 -3.07
C CYS A 128 6.49 -1.00 -3.35
N ARG A 129 6.31 -2.18 -2.70
CA ARG A 129 7.09 -3.38 -3.00
C ARG A 129 6.75 -3.98 -4.34
N LEU A 130 5.47 -3.96 -4.64
CA LEU A 130 4.93 -4.55 -5.86
C LEU A 130 5.34 -3.75 -7.11
N TYR A 131 5.36 -2.42 -7.02
CA TYR A 131 5.66 -1.55 -8.16
C TYR A 131 6.99 -1.91 -8.87
N PRO A 132 7.04 -1.97 -10.21
CA PRO A 132 5.98 -1.65 -11.17
C PRO A 132 5.03 -2.81 -11.50
N MET A 133 5.07 -3.88 -10.72
CA MET A 133 4.10 -4.96 -10.87
C MET A 133 2.73 -4.54 -10.33
N GLY A 134 1.69 -5.26 -10.73
CA GLY A 134 0.33 -5.16 -10.22
C GLY A 134 -0.23 -6.53 -9.89
N ARG A 135 -1.40 -6.58 -9.24
CA ARG A 135 -2.19 -7.81 -9.06
C ARG A 135 -3.45 -7.74 -9.91
N TYR A 136 -3.66 -8.77 -10.70
CA TYR A 136 -4.88 -8.98 -11.45
C TYR A 136 -5.69 -10.07 -10.76
N TYR A 137 -6.77 -9.66 -10.10
CA TYR A 137 -7.63 -10.56 -9.35
C TYR A 137 -8.55 -11.32 -10.32
N THR A 138 -8.70 -12.61 -10.08
CA THR A 138 -9.55 -13.54 -10.82
C THR A 138 -10.36 -14.38 -9.85
N GLU A 139 -11.31 -15.16 -10.35
CA GLU A 139 -12.03 -16.12 -9.51
C GLU A 139 -11.05 -17.11 -8.84
N GLY A 140 -11.03 -17.07 -7.51
CA GLY A 140 -10.19 -17.95 -6.68
C GLY A 140 -8.72 -17.54 -6.51
N GLY A 141 -8.34 -16.29 -6.87
CA GLY A 141 -6.97 -15.83 -6.63
C GLY A 141 -6.58 -14.57 -7.40
N PHE A 142 -5.28 -14.38 -7.56
CA PHE A 142 -4.73 -13.35 -8.45
C PHE A 142 -3.50 -13.84 -9.20
N ARG A 143 -3.14 -13.10 -10.24
CA ARG A 143 -1.88 -13.20 -10.96
C ARG A 143 -1.14 -11.87 -10.87
N TYR A 144 0.17 -11.90 -10.95
CA TYR A 144 0.94 -10.68 -11.11
C TYR A 144 0.96 -10.26 -12.58
N ILE A 145 0.96 -8.96 -12.79
CA ILE A 145 1.08 -8.34 -14.11
C ILE A 145 2.18 -7.29 -14.07
N LEU A 146 2.85 -7.04 -15.19
CA LEU A 146 3.78 -5.93 -15.31
C LEU A 146 3.07 -4.73 -15.95
N GLN A 147 3.15 -3.58 -15.29
CA GLN A 147 2.60 -2.33 -15.80
C GLN A 147 3.59 -1.70 -16.78
N LYS A 148 3.11 -1.46 -18.01
CA LYS A 148 3.89 -0.78 -19.06
C LYS A 148 4.18 0.67 -18.68
N ASP A 149 5.29 1.17 -19.20
CA ASP A 149 5.70 2.59 -19.09
C ASP A 149 5.89 3.10 -17.65
N GLU A 150 5.88 2.19 -16.70
CA GLU A 150 6.27 2.47 -15.33
C GLU A 150 7.78 2.23 -15.17
N CYS A 151 8.42 3.04 -14.34
CA CYS A 151 9.86 2.88 -14.09
C CYS A 151 10.71 2.93 -15.39
N THR A 152 10.55 4.01 -16.18
CA THR A 152 11.01 4.08 -17.57
C THR A 152 12.49 4.39 -17.75
N ASP A 153 13.15 5.03 -16.77
CA ASP A 153 14.40 5.76 -17.00
C ASP A 153 15.68 4.93 -16.86
N ARG A 154 15.59 3.58 -16.79
CA ARG A 154 16.79 2.77 -16.51
C ARG A 154 16.85 1.49 -17.29
N GLU A 155 18.10 1.06 -17.58
CA GLU A 155 18.35 -0.31 -18.03
C GLU A 155 17.88 -1.28 -16.94
N LYS A 156 16.88 -2.10 -17.30
CA LYS A 156 16.28 -3.07 -16.38
C LYS A 156 16.99 -4.40 -16.50
N THR A 157 17.14 -5.07 -15.38
CA THR A 157 17.64 -6.45 -15.33
C THR A 157 16.51 -7.41 -15.01
N SER A 158 16.65 -8.64 -15.47
CA SER A 158 15.72 -9.72 -15.15
C SER A 158 16.00 -10.24 -13.75
N VAL A 159 14.96 -10.28 -12.91
CA VAL A 159 15.01 -10.78 -11.53
C VAL A 159 13.87 -11.74 -11.28
N LEU A 160 14.01 -12.65 -10.33
CA LEU A 160 12.94 -13.51 -9.90
C LEU A 160 11.87 -12.69 -9.17
N LEU A 161 10.59 -12.84 -9.53
CA LEU A 161 9.53 -12.01 -8.96
C LEU A 161 9.45 -12.10 -7.44
N GLN A 162 9.59 -13.28 -6.86
CA GLN A 162 9.62 -13.44 -5.39
C GLN A 162 10.77 -12.67 -4.73
N ASP A 163 11.93 -12.59 -5.38
CA ASP A 163 13.09 -11.86 -4.87
C ASP A 163 12.87 -10.35 -4.98
N TRP A 164 12.21 -9.90 -6.05
CA TRP A 164 11.78 -8.50 -6.21
C TRP A 164 10.83 -8.06 -5.10
N LEU A 165 9.84 -8.89 -4.78
CA LEU A 165 8.89 -8.61 -3.71
C LEU A 165 9.57 -8.59 -2.34
N GLY A 166 10.57 -9.43 -2.11
CA GLY A 166 11.38 -9.47 -0.90
C GLY A 166 10.57 -9.76 0.36
N ILE A 167 9.59 -10.66 0.28
CA ILE A 167 8.71 -11.06 1.39
C ILE A 167 9.08 -12.48 1.80
N GLU A 168 9.48 -12.65 3.06
CA GLU A 168 10.06 -13.89 3.58
C GLU A 168 9.16 -15.11 3.43
N ASN A 169 7.87 -14.98 3.70
CA ASN A 169 6.88 -16.05 3.51
C ASN A 169 5.81 -15.58 2.52
N LEU A 170 6.19 -15.53 1.25
CA LEU A 170 5.34 -14.99 0.19
C LEU A 170 4.01 -15.71 0.08
N ALA A 171 3.98 -17.04 0.18
CA ALA A 171 2.73 -17.80 0.09
C ALA A 171 1.73 -17.43 1.20
N ARG A 172 2.21 -17.22 2.44
CA ARG A 172 1.36 -16.78 3.55
C ARG A 172 0.89 -15.35 3.35
N TYR A 173 1.77 -14.48 2.82
CA TYR A 173 1.41 -13.12 2.48
C TYR A 173 0.35 -13.07 1.37
N GLU A 174 0.48 -13.88 0.32
CA GLU A 174 -0.51 -13.98 -0.75
C GLU A 174 -1.88 -14.46 -0.21
N SER A 175 -1.88 -15.45 0.66
CA SER A 175 -3.12 -15.90 1.32
C SER A 175 -3.76 -14.80 2.16
N TYR A 176 -2.96 -14.03 2.91
CA TYR A 176 -3.43 -12.89 3.65
C TYR A 176 -4.01 -11.79 2.74
N ILE A 177 -3.33 -11.48 1.63
CA ILE A 177 -3.80 -10.47 0.66
C ILE A 177 -5.15 -10.86 0.06
N LEU A 178 -5.36 -12.14 -0.23
CA LEU A 178 -6.64 -12.64 -0.73
C LEU A 178 -7.72 -12.53 0.34
N ASP A 179 -7.47 -12.98 1.57
CA ASP A 179 -8.44 -12.87 2.66
C ASP A 179 -8.83 -11.42 2.96
N TRP A 180 -7.85 -10.49 2.95
CA TRP A 180 -8.12 -9.06 3.11
C TRP A 180 -8.91 -8.47 1.93
N HIS A 181 -8.60 -8.89 0.71
CA HIS A 181 -9.32 -8.47 -0.49
C HIS A 181 -10.79 -8.91 -0.44
N ASP A 182 -11.03 -10.19 -0.15
CA ASP A 182 -12.37 -10.76 -0.05
C ASP A 182 -13.17 -10.14 1.09
N PHE A 183 -12.54 -9.93 2.25
CA PHE A 183 -13.17 -9.24 3.38
C PHE A 183 -13.62 -7.83 3.00
N LYS A 184 -12.77 -7.06 2.31
CA LYS A 184 -13.14 -5.71 1.84
C LYS A 184 -14.33 -5.74 0.88
N GLY A 185 -14.33 -6.66 -0.09
CA GLY A 185 -15.44 -6.82 -1.02
C GLY A 185 -16.76 -7.16 -0.31
N GLN A 186 -16.75 -8.10 0.63
CA GLN A 186 -17.92 -8.44 1.46
C GLN A 186 -18.40 -7.25 2.30
N ALA A 187 -17.48 -6.49 2.86
CA ALA A 187 -17.83 -5.29 3.63
C ALA A 187 -18.44 -4.23 2.73
N GLU A 188 -17.87 -3.95 1.57
CA GLU A 188 -18.40 -3.00 0.57
C GLU A 188 -19.83 -3.37 0.16
N GLU A 189 -20.08 -4.61 -0.26
CA GLU A 189 -21.40 -5.10 -0.62
C GLU A 189 -22.41 -4.90 0.51
N SER A 190 -22.03 -5.21 1.74
CA SER A 190 -22.88 -5.06 2.92
C SER A 190 -23.18 -3.59 3.23
N LEU A 191 -22.23 -2.69 3.03
CA LEU A 191 -22.43 -1.27 3.28
C LEU A 191 -23.50 -0.66 2.36
N HIS A 192 -23.71 -1.19 1.15
CA HIS A 192 -24.72 -0.66 0.22
C HIS A 192 -26.15 -0.76 0.75
N ILE A 193 -26.44 -1.76 1.58
CA ILE A 193 -27.79 -1.99 2.14
C ILE A 193 -28.01 -1.35 3.51
N LEU A 194 -26.98 -0.78 4.13
CA LEU A 194 -27.06 -0.17 5.46
C LEU A 194 -27.49 1.29 5.42
N THR A 195 -28.06 1.76 6.53
CA THR A 195 -28.25 3.21 6.76
C THR A 195 -26.91 3.92 6.87
N GLN A 196 -26.87 5.23 6.58
CA GLN A 196 -25.65 6.03 6.69
C GLN A 196 -24.98 5.87 8.08
N LYS A 197 -25.77 5.97 9.17
CA LYS A 197 -25.28 5.83 10.53
C LYS A 197 -24.64 4.46 10.79
N SER A 198 -25.24 3.41 10.27
CA SER A 198 -24.70 2.04 10.39
C SER A 198 -23.42 1.89 9.59
N ARG A 199 -23.35 2.42 8.37
CA ARG A 199 -22.13 2.44 7.55
C ARG A 199 -20.97 3.10 8.28
N GLU A 200 -21.19 4.31 8.81
CA GLU A 200 -20.19 5.03 9.59
C GLU A 200 -19.68 4.23 10.80
N SER A 201 -20.60 3.54 11.48
CA SER A 201 -20.23 2.71 12.64
C SER A 201 -19.38 1.50 12.22
N VAL A 202 -19.78 0.80 11.16
CA VAL A 202 -19.07 -0.39 10.65
C VAL A 202 -17.68 -0.01 10.13
N THR A 203 -17.59 1.02 9.27
CA THR A 203 -16.31 1.43 8.70
C THR A 203 -15.34 1.93 9.77
N ARG A 204 -15.85 2.66 10.78
CA ARG A 204 -15.06 3.12 11.92
C ARG A 204 -14.57 1.96 12.79
N TYR A 205 -15.40 0.94 12.98
CA TYR A 205 -15.03 -0.26 13.71
C TYR A 205 -13.92 -1.05 12.99
N ILE A 206 -14.02 -1.22 11.67
CA ILE A 206 -12.99 -1.86 10.84
C ILE A 206 -11.67 -1.08 10.94
N LEU A 207 -11.72 0.25 10.79
CA LEU A 207 -10.53 1.11 10.95
C LEU A 207 -9.90 0.92 12.33
N GLN A 208 -10.72 0.90 13.39
CA GLN A 208 -10.25 0.76 14.77
C GLN A 208 -9.53 -0.58 14.98
N ILE A 209 -10.11 -1.68 14.52
CA ILE A 209 -9.58 -3.04 14.75
C ILE A 209 -8.29 -3.27 13.97
N PHE A 210 -8.26 -2.89 12.69
CA PHE A 210 -7.16 -3.26 11.81
C PHE A 210 -6.03 -2.24 11.74
N PHE A 211 -6.28 -0.97 12.09
CA PHE A 211 -5.29 0.10 11.88
C PHE A 211 -4.97 0.89 13.15
N VAL A 212 -5.98 1.35 13.89
CA VAL A 212 -5.76 2.19 15.08
C VAL A 212 -5.24 1.38 16.28
N HIS A 213 -5.78 0.18 16.49
CA HIS A 213 -5.26 -0.73 17.51
C HIS A 213 -3.86 -1.20 17.12
N PRO A 214 -2.81 -0.92 17.94
CA PRO A 214 -1.42 -1.17 17.54
C PRO A 214 -1.12 -2.66 17.40
N TYR A 215 -0.23 -2.98 16.44
CA TYR A 215 0.36 -4.30 16.30
C TYR A 215 1.61 -4.44 17.18
N GLU A 216 1.75 -5.59 17.81
CA GLU A 216 2.96 -5.95 18.54
C GLU A 216 4.05 -6.41 17.57
N VAL A 217 5.03 -5.55 17.29
CA VAL A 217 6.05 -5.81 16.26
C VAL A 217 6.98 -7.00 16.56
N LYS A 218 6.98 -7.51 17.81
CA LYS A 218 7.75 -8.69 18.22
C LYS A 218 6.99 -9.99 18.01
N LEU A 219 5.70 -9.92 17.75
CA LEU A 219 4.83 -11.08 17.52
C LEU A 219 4.60 -11.29 16.01
N ASP A 220 4.22 -12.51 15.66
CA ASP A 220 3.82 -12.84 14.28
C ASP A 220 2.63 -11.98 13.85
N PHE A 221 2.77 -11.31 12.70
CA PHE A 221 1.72 -10.45 12.17
C PHE A 221 0.45 -11.23 11.87
N TYR A 222 0.60 -12.37 11.21
CA TYR A 222 -0.56 -13.12 10.71
C TYR A 222 -1.41 -13.68 11.84
N ALA A 223 -0.79 -14.13 12.92
CA ALA A 223 -1.54 -14.56 14.11
C ALA A 223 -2.36 -13.41 14.73
N GLN A 224 -1.81 -12.20 14.74
CA GLN A 224 -2.52 -11.00 15.21
C GLN A 224 -3.64 -10.60 14.25
N TYR A 225 -3.39 -10.68 12.95
CA TYR A 225 -4.37 -10.41 11.91
C TYR A 225 -5.53 -11.39 11.98
N ASP A 226 -5.26 -12.70 12.05
CA ASP A 226 -6.27 -13.75 12.12
C ASP A 226 -7.18 -13.55 13.35
N ALA A 227 -6.60 -13.24 14.52
CA ALA A 227 -7.36 -12.95 15.73
C ALA A 227 -8.26 -11.70 15.57
N ARG A 228 -7.78 -10.65 14.92
CA ARG A 228 -8.57 -9.42 14.64
C ARG A 228 -9.68 -9.70 13.63
N MET A 229 -9.39 -10.49 12.61
CA MET A 229 -10.37 -10.90 11.61
C MET A 229 -11.50 -11.69 12.25
N GLU A 230 -11.18 -12.66 13.12
CA GLU A 230 -12.17 -13.41 13.86
C GLU A 230 -13.07 -12.53 14.73
N ILE A 231 -12.47 -11.62 15.51
CA ILE A 231 -13.21 -10.63 16.32
C ILE A 231 -14.11 -9.77 15.44
N CYS A 232 -13.58 -9.28 14.32
CA CYS A 232 -14.32 -8.41 13.41
C CYS A 232 -15.49 -9.14 12.75
N ARG A 233 -15.27 -10.36 12.25
CA ARG A 233 -16.33 -11.18 11.65
C ARG A 233 -17.41 -11.54 12.66
N GLN A 234 -17.06 -11.90 13.90
CA GLN A 234 -18.03 -12.15 14.96
C GLN A 234 -18.86 -10.91 15.29
N ALA A 235 -18.24 -9.74 15.44
CA ALA A 235 -18.93 -8.51 15.75
C ALA A 235 -19.86 -8.03 14.62
N LEU A 236 -19.57 -8.38 13.37
CA LEU A 236 -20.31 -8.00 12.19
C LEU A 236 -21.11 -9.16 11.57
N ALA A 237 -21.29 -10.27 12.31
CA ALA A 237 -21.91 -11.49 11.81
C ALA A 237 -23.34 -11.31 11.26
N ASP A 238 -24.07 -10.32 11.79
CA ASP A 238 -25.44 -9.98 11.34
C ASP A 238 -25.43 -9.01 10.13
N ILE A 239 -24.27 -8.53 9.73
CA ILE A 239 -24.09 -7.50 8.70
C ILE A 239 -23.31 -8.07 7.50
N LEU A 240 -22.25 -8.81 7.76
CA LEU A 240 -21.40 -9.40 6.72
C LEU A 240 -21.95 -10.77 6.30
N PRO A 241 -22.01 -11.09 5.01
CA PRO A 241 -22.33 -12.43 4.54
C PRO A 241 -21.29 -13.44 5.03
N LYS A 242 -21.74 -14.71 5.17
CA LYS A 242 -20.87 -15.83 5.56
C LYS A 242 -20.04 -16.31 4.38
#